data_6a75a6a47cd35b1ca05525b168b1e539
#
_entry.id   6a75a6a47cd35b1ca05525b168b1e539
#
_cell.length_a   1.000
_cell.length_b   1.000
_cell.length_c   1.000
_cell.angle_alpha   90.00
_cell.angle_beta   90.00
_cell.angle_gamma   90.00
#
_symmetry.space_group_name_H-M   'P 1'
#
loop_
_entity.id
_entity.type
_entity.pdbx_description
1 polymer ?
#
loop_
_entity_poly.entity_id
_entity_poly.type
_entity_poly.pdbx_seq_one_letter_code
_entity_poly.pdbx_strand_id
1 'polypeptide(L)'
;ASPPGPPAGGTRAVAARVDALLSSFGVRQAPEARGASWVRASLPSMANEAFELEDAASGMTIRVALAGTRPAPLEVDGAHGLASGAAPHGGDLVLRAHAYGVEDFVRFEAPPAEEALSWNVDVSEVAGLRLTDDVVELVDALGTPRLRMERPYVLDARGERARARVSVEGCAHDVDSVPFAPPSQVPGSPTCRVRVAWAGLSLDYPVLVDPNWTTTSNNMSAARVEPTATALASGKVLVVGGYSGTTPLNSTELFDPTTNAFAVAKPFVTARSNHTASRTGSGASEKVTIAGGLTKTGTTNVVLKSVEVYDVTTNTWTAGVDMAATRYGHAMAVYPQNNQILVSGGFGAYNSTVLASTETLADPWTPLR
;
A
#
# COMPACT_ATOMS: atom_id res chain seq x y z
N ALA A 1 -40.41 31.21 -20.30
CA ALA A 1 -39.65 31.30 -19.04
C ALA A 1 -39.04 29.93 -18.77
N SER A 2 -37.71 29.83 -18.85
CA SER A 2 -36.97 28.63 -18.45
C SER A 2 -37.07 28.46 -16.92
N PRO A 3 -37.13 27.23 -16.41
CA PRO A 3 -37.14 27.00 -14.96
C PRO A 3 -35.83 27.53 -14.33
N PRO A 4 -35.88 28.05 -13.11
CA PRO A 4 -34.67 28.50 -12.43
C PRO A 4 -33.74 27.31 -12.19
N GLY A 5 -32.47 27.49 -12.53
CA GLY A 5 -31.43 26.52 -12.23
C GLY A 5 -31.28 26.31 -10.72
N PRO A 6 -30.73 25.16 -10.28
CA PRO A 6 -30.55 24.88 -8.86
C PRO A 6 -29.68 25.96 -8.21
N PRO A 7 -29.90 26.25 -6.92
CA PRO A 7 -29.20 27.35 -6.24
C PRO A 7 -27.72 27.01 -6.10
N ALA A 8 -26.87 27.88 -6.61
CA ALA A 8 -25.38 27.76 -6.57
C ALA A 8 -24.77 27.78 -5.16
N GLY A 9 -25.59 27.81 -4.10
CA GLY A 9 -25.15 27.82 -2.70
C GLY A 9 -25.01 26.45 -2.04
N GLY A 10 -25.59 25.39 -2.64
CA GLY A 10 -25.59 24.05 -2.03
C GLY A 10 -24.29 23.27 -2.22
N THR A 11 -23.63 23.46 -3.36
CA THR A 11 -22.45 22.66 -3.75
C THR A 11 -21.20 22.99 -2.93
N ARG A 12 -20.89 24.25 -2.68
CA ARG A 12 -19.79 24.65 -1.78
C ARG A 12 -19.94 24.14 -0.33
N ALA A 13 -21.16 23.81 0.08
CA ALA A 13 -21.43 23.34 1.43
C ALA A 13 -20.99 21.87 1.64
N VAL A 14 -21.05 21.00 0.63
CA VAL A 14 -20.68 19.57 0.74
C VAL A 14 -19.18 19.44 0.83
N ALA A 15 -18.41 20.04 -0.08
CA ALA A 15 -16.95 20.02 -0.04
C ALA A 15 -16.41 20.54 1.32
N ALA A 16 -16.93 21.67 1.80
CA ALA A 16 -16.51 22.23 3.09
C ALA A 16 -16.84 21.31 4.29
N ARG A 17 -17.98 20.61 4.25
CA ARG A 17 -18.37 19.63 5.30
C ARG A 17 -17.45 18.41 5.27
N VAL A 18 -17.14 17.88 4.08
CA VAL A 18 -16.21 16.78 3.88
C VAL A 18 -14.81 17.18 4.35
N ASP A 19 -14.30 18.32 3.92
CA ASP A 19 -12.97 18.79 4.32
C ASP A 19 -12.88 19.02 5.83
N ALA A 20 -13.90 19.59 6.46
CA ALA A 20 -13.94 19.77 7.91
C ALA A 20 -13.95 18.43 8.65
N LEU A 21 -14.72 17.44 8.18
CA LEU A 21 -14.77 16.11 8.73
C LEU A 21 -13.40 15.43 8.62
N LEU A 22 -12.81 15.37 7.44
CA LEU A 22 -11.52 14.73 7.20
C LEU A 22 -10.38 15.43 7.95
N SER A 23 -10.40 16.76 8.03
CA SER A 23 -9.42 17.53 8.80
C SER A 23 -9.49 17.26 10.30
N SER A 24 -10.66 16.93 10.85
CA SER A 24 -10.80 16.57 12.27
C SER A 24 -10.05 15.29 12.64
N PHE A 25 -9.80 14.43 11.67
CA PHE A 25 -8.95 13.22 11.80
C PHE A 25 -7.51 13.44 11.33
N GLY A 26 -7.12 14.67 10.97
CA GLY A 26 -5.78 14.95 10.45
C GLY A 26 -5.54 14.47 9.01
N VAL A 27 -6.60 14.11 8.28
CA VAL A 27 -6.52 13.76 6.85
C VAL A 27 -6.25 15.03 6.06
N ARG A 28 -5.16 15.03 5.31
CA ARG A 28 -4.76 16.18 4.47
C ARG A 28 -5.65 16.24 3.22
N GLN A 29 -5.70 17.42 2.60
CA GLN A 29 -6.32 17.55 1.28
C GLN A 29 -5.64 16.60 0.28
N ALA A 30 -6.45 16.04 -0.62
CA ALA A 30 -5.92 15.22 -1.70
C ALA A 30 -4.95 16.03 -2.56
N PRO A 31 -3.87 15.42 -3.08
CA PRO A 31 -2.95 16.13 -3.95
C PRO A 31 -3.67 16.63 -5.20
N GLU A 32 -3.54 17.91 -5.50
CA GLU A 32 -4.03 18.48 -6.75
C GLU A 32 -3.31 17.86 -7.94
N ALA A 33 -4.04 17.55 -9.01
CA ALA A 33 -3.47 17.08 -10.26
C ALA A 33 -2.62 18.19 -10.89
N ARG A 34 -1.32 18.06 -10.85
CA ARG A 34 -0.42 18.86 -11.69
C ARG A 34 -0.28 18.17 -13.04
N GLY A 35 -1.27 18.32 -13.93
CA GLY A 35 -1.26 17.71 -15.26
C GLY A 35 -2.48 16.84 -15.56
N ALA A 36 -2.35 15.87 -16.47
CA ALA A 36 -3.42 14.94 -16.82
C ALA A 36 -3.78 14.04 -15.62
N SER A 37 -5.06 13.80 -15.42
CA SER A 37 -5.53 12.81 -14.44
C SER A 37 -5.12 11.41 -14.88
N TRP A 38 -4.61 10.61 -13.95
CA TRP A 38 -4.21 9.21 -14.18
C TRP A 38 -5.41 8.25 -14.14
N VAL A 39 -6.50 8.72 -13.55
CA VAL A 39 -7.77 7.99 -13.49
C VAL A 39 -8.93 8.89 -13.92
N ARG A 40 -10.00 8.25 -14.40
CA ARG A 40 -11.32 8.87 -14.50
C ARG A 40 -12.19 8.27 -13.42
N ALA A 41 -12.67 9.12 -12.51
CA ALA A 41 -13.55 8.72 -11.43
C ALA A 41 -14.92 9.37 -11.61
N SER A 42 -16.00 8.60 -11.42
CA SER A 42 -17.36 9.10 -11.36
C SER A 42 -18.03 8.69 -10.06
N LEU A 43 -18.56 9.66 -9.31
CA LEU A 43 -19.30 9.40 -8.09
C LEU A 43 -20.77 9.16 -8.42
N PRO A 44 -21.45 8.23 -7.70
CA PRO A 44 -22.85 7.91 -7.92
C PRO A 44 -23.78 9.02 -7.40
N SER A 45 -25.06 8.95 -7.77
CA SER A 45 -26.11 9.82 -7.24
C SER A 45 -26.73 9.31 -5.94
N MET A 46 -26.64 8.00 -5.70
CA MET A 46 -27.15 7.33 -4.51
C MET A 46 -26.02 6.63 -3.75
N ALA A 47 -26.09 6.66 -2.43
CA ALA A 47 -25.06 6.09 -1.56
C ALA A 47 -24.85 4.57 -1.72
N ASN A 48 -25.88 3.84 -2.11
CA ASN A 48 -25.84 2.39 -2.33
C ASN A 48 -25.43 1.99 -3.76
N GLU A 49 -25.18 2.95 -4.65
CA GLU A 49 -24.67 2.72 -5.99
C GLU A 49 -23.16 2.70 -6.00
N ALA A 50 -22.57 2.08 -7.02
CA ALA A 50 -21.12 2.02 -7.19
C ALA A 50 -20.55 3.33 -7.73
N PHE A 51 -19.42 3.77 -7.23
CA PHE A 51 -18.57 4.68 -7.99
C PHE A 51 -17.78 3.89 -9.05
N GLU A 52 -17.41 4.58 -10.12
CA GLU A 52 -16.62 4.00 -11.20
C GLU A 52 -15.21 4.59 -11.19
N LEU A 53 -14.22 3.74 -11.43
CA LEU A 53 -12.82 4.11 -11.53
C LEU A 53 -12.20 3.46 -12.76
N GLU A 54 -11.70 4.27 -13.70
CA GLU A 54 -11.03 3.83 -14.92
C GLU A 54 -9.55 4.24 -14.86
N ASP A 55 -8.63 3.30 -15.09
CA ASP A 55 -7.22 3.59 -15.34
C ASP A 55 -7.06 4.23 -16.71
N ALA A 56 -6.64 5.49 -16.76
CA ALA A 56 -6.56 6.24 -18.01
C ALA A 56 -5.54 5.69 -19.02
N ALA A 57 -4.56 4.91 -18.57
CA ALA A 57 -3.51 4.35 -19.41
C ALA A 57 -3.96 3.05 -20.12
N SER A 58 -4.74 2.19 -19.45
CA SER A 58 -5.16 0.90 -19.99
C SER A 58 -6.63 0.86 -20.42
N GLY A 59 -7.45 1.79 -19.89
CA GLY A 59 -8.91 1.75 -20.04
C GLY A 59 -9.59 0.73 -19.12
N MET A 60 -8.85 0.02 -18.26
CA MET A 60 -9.44 -0.92 -17.30
C MET A 60 -10.37 -0.17 -16.35
N THR A 61 -11.58 -0.65 -16.22
CA THR A 61 -12.62 -0.04 -15.38
C THR A 61 -13.07 -0.99 -14.28
N ILE A 62 -13.27 -0.46 -13.09
CA ILE A 62 -13.94 -1.16 -11.98
C ILE A 62 -15.10 -0.32 -11.45
N ARG A 63 -16.08 -1.01 -10.86
CA ARG A 63 -17.17 -0.40 -10.11
C ARG A 63 -17.13 -0.91 -8.68
N VAL A 64 -17.14 0.02 -7.74
CA VAL A 64 -16.97 -0.29 -6.31
C VAL A 64 -18.15 0.27 -5.53
N ALA A 65 -18.81 -0.58 -4.75
CA ALA A 65 -19.93 -0.20 -3.89
C ALA A 65 -19.74 -0.77 -2.49
N LEU A 66 -19.92 0.06 -1.46
CA LEU A 66 -19.94 -0.39 -0.07
C LEU A 66 -21.20 -1.26 0.18
N ALA A 67 -20.99 -2.53 0.49
CA ALA A 67 -22.06 -3.50 0.68
C ALA A 67 -22.88 -3.19 1.95
N GLY A 68 -24.22 -3.30 1.86
CA GLY A 68 -25.11 -3.04 2.99
C GLY A 68 -25.41 -1.55 3.22
N THR A 69 -24.96 -0.66 2.34
CA THR A 69 -25.32 0.76 2.36
C THR A 69 -26.81 0.93 2.07
N ARG A 70 -27.48 1.76 2.83
CA ARG A 70 -28.90 2.05 2.64
C ARG A 70 -29.10 2.95 1.41
N PRO A 71 -30.18 2.75 0.63
CA PRO A 71 -30.56 3.69 -0.40
C PRO A 71 -30.82 5.07 0.19
N ALA A 72 -29.97 6.02 -0.15
CA ALA A 72 -30.06 7.43 0.27
C ALA A 72 -29.42 8.31 -0.81
N PRO A 73 -29.89 9.52 -1.03
CA PRO A 73 -29.19 10.46 -1.91
C PRO A 73 -27.77 10.70 -1.42
N LEU A 74 -26.81 10.65 -2.34
CA LEU A 74 -25.45 11.09 -2.11
C LEU A 74 -25.40 12.60 -2.45
N GLU A 75 -25.13 13.44 -1.46
CA GLU A 75 -24.88 14.85 -1.70
C GLU A 75 -23.53 15.01 -2.40
N VAL A 76 -23.51 15.33 -3.69
CA VAL A 76 -22.28 15.42 -4.49
C VAL A 76 -21.93 16.86 -4.83
N ASP A 77 -20.65 17.21 -4.67
CA ASP A 77 -20.05 18.47 -5.09
C ASP A 77 -18.74 18.17 -5.83
N GLY A 78 -18.81 18.02 -7.14
CA GLY A 78 -17.66 17.69 -7.99
C GLY A 78 -16.93 16.43 -7.53
N ALA A 79 -15.85 16.60 -6.80
CA ALA A 79 -15.00 15.52 -6.30
C ALA A 79 -15.44 14.93 -4.95
N HIS A 80 -16.42 15.51 -4.26
CA HIS A 80 -16.83 15.12 -2.92
C HIS A 80 -18.25 14.58 -2.89
N GLY A 81 -18.47 13.50 -2.15
CA GLY A 81 -19.77 12.91 -1.89
C GLY A 81 -19.96 12.66 -0.39
N LEU A 82 -21.14 12.93 0.15
CA LEU A 82 -21.49 12.72 1.55
C LEU A 82 -22.91 12.15 1.68
N ALA A 83 -23.06 11.06 2.43
CA ALA A 83 -24.34 10.49 2.81
C ALA A 83 -24.32 10.11 4.29
N SER A 84 -24.87 10.97 5.13
CA SER A 84 -24.87 10.77 6.58
C SER A 84 -25.74 9.59 6.99
N GLY A 85 -25.20 8.73 7.83
CA GLY A 85 -25.85 7.54 8.38
C GLY A 85 -26.25 6.49 7.35
N ALA A 86 -25.82 6.59 6.10
CA ALA A 86 -26.19 5.68 5.01
C ALA A 86 -25.33 4.40 4.98
N ALA A 87 -24.11 4.45 5.45
CA ALA A 87 -23.22 3.29 5.52
C ALA A 87 -23.75 2.21 6.49
N PRO A 88 -23.29 0.95 6.39
CA PRO A 88 -23.64 -0.10 7.32
C PRO A 88 -23.45 0.33 8.77
N HIS A 89 -24.28 -0.20 9.66
CA HIS A 89 -24.28 0.13 11.10
C HIS A 89 -24.51 1.61 11.41
N GLY A 90 -25.04 2.39 10.46
CA GLY A 90 -25.36 3.81 10.66
C GLY A 90 -24.18 4.77 10.51
N GLY A 91 -23.05 4.31 9.95
CA GLY A 91 -21.92 5.16 9.66
C GLY A 91 -22.19 6.22 8.56
N ASP A 92 -21.38 7.27 8.53
CA ASP A 92 -21.40 8.26 7.46
C ASP A 92 -20.50 7.80 6.32
N LEU A 93 -21.03 7.78 5.09
CA LEU A 93 -20.26 7.53 3.88
C LEU A 93 -19.72 8.85 3.33
N VAL A 94 -18.41 8.90 3.10
CA VAL A 94 -17.72 10.03 2.52
C VAL A 94 -16.87 9.56 1.35
N LEU A 95 -17.14 10.07 0.15
CA LEU A 95 -16.34 9.81 -1.05
C LEU A 95 -15.54 11.04 -1.42
N ARG A 96 -14.27 10.85 -1.77
CA ARG A 96 -13.41 11.92 -2.28
C ARG A 96 -12.65 11.44 -3.50
N ALA A 97 -13.05 11.91 -4.69
CA ALA A 97 -12.32 11.66 -5.91
C ALA A 97 -11.11 12.60 -6.03
N HIS A 98 -10.00 12.10 -6.57
CA HIS A 98 -8.78 12.88 -6.80
C HIS A 98 -8.05 12.38 -8.06
N ALA A 99 -6.92 13.00 -8.41
CA ALA A 99 -6.19 12.73 -9.65
C ALA A 99 -5.73 11.26 -9.83
N TYR A 100 -5.64 10.52 -8.75
CA TYR A 100 -5.09 9.16 -8.73
C TYR A 100 -6.13 8.09 -8.34
N GLY A 101 -7.32 8.47 -7.86
CA GLY A 101 -8.31 7.50 -7.39
C GLY A 101 -9.52 8.08 -6.67
N VAL A 102 -10.11 7.24 -5.83
CA VAL A 102 -11.22 7.57 -4.94
C VAL A 102 -10.91 7.06 -3.54
N GLU A 103 -10.93 7.95 -2.56
CA GLU A 103 -10.96 7.60 -1.15
C GLU A 103 -12.42 7.41 -0.74
N ASP A 104 -12.68 6.29 -0.08
CA ASP A 104 -14.02 5.83 0.30
C ASP A 104 -14.07 5.67 1.82
N PHE A 105 -14.26 6.77 2.50
CA PHE A 105 -14.26 6.80 3.96
C PHE A 105 -15.59 6.40 4.56
N VAL A 106 -15.55 5.64 5.65
CA VAL A 106 -16.71 5.44 6.53
C VAL A 106 -16.39 5.90 7.94
N ARG A 107 -17.18 6.84 8.45
CA ARG A 107 -17.04 7.39 9.79
C ARG A 107 -18.03 6.73 10.74
N PHE A 108 -17.56 6.31 11.91
CA PHE A 108 -18.38 5.81 13.02
C PHE A 108 -18.19 6.65 14.28
N GLU A 109 -19.29 7.10 14.87
CA GLU A 109 -19.28 7.83 16.16
C GLU A 109 -19.01 6.91 17.36
N ALA A 110 -19.42 5.64 17.27
CA ALA A 110 -19.29 4.63 18.30
C ALA A 110 -18.97 3.26 17.65
N PRO A 111 -18.48 2.29 18.42
CA PRO A 111 -18.20 0.95 17.89
C PRO A 111 -19.40 0.36 17.15
N PRO A 112 -19.25 -0.02 15.86
CA PRO A 112 -20.31 -0.72 15.13
C PRO A 112 -20.52 -2.13 15.68
N ALA A 113 -21.66 -2.74 15.38
CA ALA A 113 -21.95 -4.11 15.80
C ALA A 113 -20.96 -5.14 15.21
N GLU A 114 -20.38 -4.83 14.05
CA GLU A 114 -19.31 -5.59 13.43
C GLU A 114 -18.19 -4.59 13.03
N GLU A 115 -16.97 -4.83 13.54
CA GLU A 115 -15.78 -4.03 13.22
C GLU A 115 -15.18 -4.49 11.89
N ALA A 116 -16.00 -4.49 10.86
CA ALA A 116 -15.63 -4.80 9.48
C ALA A 116 -16.61 -4.15 8.49
N LEU A 117 -16.10 -3.86 7.31
CA LEU A 117 -16.87 -3.41 6.15
C LEU A 117 -16.51 -4.26 4.93
N SER A 118 -17.42 -4.33 3.98
CA SER A 118 -17.19 -5.06 2.73
C SER A 118 -17.57 -4.22 1.52
N TRP A 119 -16.79 -4.30 0.46
CA TRP A 119 -17.06 -3.66 -0.82
C TRP A 119 -17.33 -4.72 -1.89
N ASN A 120 -18.38 -4.53 -2.67
CA ASN A 120 -18.62 -5.29 -3.89
C ASN A 120 -17.84 -4.59 -5.01
N VAL A 121 -16.94 -5.32 -5.65
CA VAL A 121 -16.08 -4.82 -6.72
C VAL A 121 -16.42 -5.57 -8.00
N ASP A 122 -16.90 -4.87 -9.02
CA ASP A 122 -17.06 -5.42 -10.36
C ASP A 122 -15.67 -5.59 -10.99
N VAL A 123 -15.32 -6.83 -11.30
CA VAL A 123 -14.02 -7.23 -11.84
C VAL A 123 -14.15 -7.84 -13.24
N SER A 124 -15.24 -7.59 -13.94
CA SER A 124 -15.53 -8.18 -15.25
C SER A 124 -14.49 -7.84 -16.32
N GLU A 125 -13.80 -6.72 -16.19
CA GLU A 125 -12.71 -6.27 -17.08
C GLU A 125 -11.31 -6.60 -16.54
N VAL A 126 -11.21 -7.26 -15.38
CA VAL A 126 -9.95 -7.55 -14.69
C VAL A 126 -9.48 -8.96 -15.02
N ALA A 127 -8.25 -9.13 -15.48
CA ALA A 127 -7.71 -10.45 -15.82
C ALA A 127 -7.37 -11.29 -14.58
N GLY A 128 -7.02 -10.64 -13.44
CA GLY A 128 -6.74 -11.31 -12.17
C GLY A 128 -6.70 -10.34 -11.01
N LEU A 129 -6.84 -10.89 -9.80
CA LEU A 129 -6.62 -10.16 -8.55
C LEU A 129 -5.43 -10.75 -7.81
N ARG A 130 -4.70 -9.90 -7.12
CA ARG A 130 -3.60 -10.29 -6.24
C ARG A 130 -3.77 -9.60 -4.89
N LEU A 131 -3.75 -10.39 -3.81
CA LEU A 131 -3.75 -9.89 -2.44
C LEU A 131 -2.38 -10.10 -1.82
N THR A 132 -1.66 -9.01 -1.57
CA THR A 132 -0.33 -9.05 -0.95
C THR A 132 -0.23 -7.95 0.10
N ASP A 133 0.09 -8.32 1.34
CA ASP A 133 0.29 -7.39 2.46
C ASP A 133 -0.88 -6.42 2.68
N ASP A 134 -2.11 -6.93 2.61
CA ASP A 134 -3.38 -6.19 2.70
C ASP A 134 -3.62 -5.16 1.57
N VAL A 135 -2.89 -5.24 0.46
CA VAL A 135 -3.15 -4.49 -0.78
C VAL A 135 -3.83 -5.41 -1.79
N VAL A 136 -4.93 -4.97 -2.38
CA VAL A 136 -5.59 -5.68 -3.48
C VAL A 136 -5.15 -5.02 -4.78
N GLU A 137 -4.45 -5.76 -5.63
CA GLU A 137 -4.07 -5.31 -6.97
C GLU A 137 -4.97 -5.96 -8.02
N LEU A 138 -5.52 -5.14 -8.92
CA LEU A 138 -6.31 -5.56 -10.06
C LEU A 138 -5.38 -5.50 -11.28
N VAL A 139 -5.13 -6.68 -11.87
CA VAL A 139 -4.07 -6.84 -12.86
C VAL A 139 -4.63 -7.14 -14.25
N ASP A 140 -3.89 -6.70 -15.28
CA ASP A 140 -4.16 -7.07 -16.67
C ASP A 140 -3.64 -8.49 -17.00
N ALA A 141 -3.85 -8.95 -18.22
CA ALA A 141 -3.44 -10.28 -18.68
C ALA A 141 -1.92 -10.53 -18.63
N LEU A 142 -1.11 -9.47 -18.59
CA LEU A 142 0.35 -9.54 -18.46
C LEU A 142 0.80 -9.51 -16.98
N GLY A 143 -0.14 -9.41 -16.03
CA GLY A 143 0.15 -9.29 -14.61
C GLY A 143 0.58 -7.90 -14.18
N THR A 144 0.38 -6.89 -15.05
CA THR A 144 0.63 -5.50 -14.68
C THR A 144 -0.51 -5.01 -13.80
N PRO A 145 -0.24 -4.55 -12.58
CA PRO A 145 -1.25 -3.87 -11.78
C PRO A 145 -1.69 -2.59 -12.48
N ARG A 146 -2.99 -2.37 -12.57
CA ARG A 146 -3.58 -1.16 -13.18
C ARG A 146 -4.30 -0.33 -12.16
N LEU A 147 -5.07 -0.97 -11.33
CA LEU A 147 -5.78 -0.37 -10.21
C LEU A 147 -5.47 -1.16 -8.94
N ARG A 148 -5.59 -0.52 -7.78
CA ARG A 148 -5.42 -1.19 -6.50
C ARG A 148 -6.33 -0.56 -5.43
N MET A 149 -6.67 -1.35 -4.42
CA MET A 149 -7.02 -0.82 -3.12
C MET A 149 -5.74 -0.77 -2.29
N GLU A 150 -5.34 0.43 -1.91
CA GLU A 150 -4.20 0.64 -1.00
C GLU A 150 -4.48 -0.04 0.35
N ARG A 151 -3.43 -0.32 1.11
CA ARG A 151 -3.59 -0.88 2.44
C ARG A 151 -4.50 0.00 3.29
N PRO A 152 -5.68 -0.52 3.73
CA PRO A 152 -6.62 0.28 4.49
C PRO A 152 -6.11 0.49 5.92
N TYR A 153 -6.50 1.62 6.49
CA TYR A 153 -6.25 1.94 7.88
C TYR A 153 -7.51 2.50 8.55
N VAL A 154 -7.49 2.49 9.87
CA VAL A 154 -8.50 3.15 10.70
C VAL A 154 -7.81 4.28 11.45
N LEU A 155 -8.34 5.49 11.33
CA LEU A 155 -7.95 6.66 12.12
C LEU A 155 -8.87 6.76 13.33
N ASP A 156 -8.30 6.86 14.52
CA ASP A 156 -9.06 7.07 15.73
C ASP A 156 -9.21 8.58 16.08
N ALA A 157 -9.96 8.88 17.12
CA ALA A 157 -10.21 10.25 17.58
C ALA A 157 -8.92 11.01 18.01
N ARG A 158 -7.82 10.31 18.28
CA ARG A 158 -6.50 10.90 18.59
C ARG A 158 -5.68 11.15 17.32
N GLY A 159 -6.19 10.73 16.14
CA GLY A 159 -5.45 10.76 14.88
C GLY A 159 -4.41 9.65 14.74
N GLU A 160 -4.46 8.62 15.61
CA GLU A 160 -3.60 7.45 15.48
C GLU A 160 -4.10 6.54 14.36
N ARG A 161 -3.16 5.99 13.59
CA ARG A 161 -3.44 5.07 12.48
C ARG A 161 -3.24 3.64 12.93
N ALA A 162 -4.31 2.83 12.83
CA ALA A 162 -4.25 1.40 13.00
C ALA A 162 -4.47 0.68 11.68
N ARG A 163 -3.68 -0.36 11.40
CA ARG A 163 -3.78 -1.14 10.16
C ARG A 163 -4.98 -2.08 10.24
N ALA A 164 -5.85 -2.03 9.23
CA ALA A 164 -6.92 -3.00 9.06
C ALA A 164 -6.43 -4.22 8.24
N ARG A 165 -7.12 -5.34 8.37
CA ARG A 165 -6.87 -6.58 7.61
C ARG A 165 -7.78 -6.69 6.43
N VAL A 166 -7.26 -7.21 5.31
CA VAL A 166 -8.00 -7.38 4.07
C VAL A 166 -8.18 -8.85 3.75
N SER A 167 -9.38 -9.21 3.30
CA SER A 167 -9.66 -10.50 2.65
C SER A 167 -10.49 -10.28 1.39
N VAL A 168 -10.33 -11.19 0.43
CA VAL A 168 -11.09 -11.21 -0.83
C VAL A 168 -11.97 -12.46 -0.83
N GLU A 169 -13.26 -12.29 -1.09
CA GLU A 169 -14.27 -13.33 -1.02
C GLU A 169 -15.09 -13.39 -2.33
N GLY A 170 -15.62 -14.55 -2.65
CA GLY A 170 -16.52 -14.75 -3.80
C GLY A 170 -15.83 -14.79 -5.17
N CYS A 171 -14.51 -14.68 -5.24
CA CYS A 171 -13.72 -14.86 -6.45
C CYS A 171 -12.32 -15.41 -6.12
N ALA A 172 -11.70 -16.03 -7.12
CA ALA A 172 -10.32 -16.48 -7.02
C ALA A 172 -9.35 -15.30 -7.11
N HIS A 173 -8.26 -15.37 -6.37
CA HIS A 173 -7.21 -14.38 -6.35
C HIS A 173 -5.86 -15.02 -6.02
N ASP A 174 -4.78 -14.43 -6.53
CA ASP A 174 -3.43 -14.87 -6.24
C ASP A 174 -2.98 -14.30 -4.88
N VAL A 175 -2.40 -15.15 -4.06
CA VAL A 175 -1.67 -14.78 -2.85
C VAL A 175 -0.20 -15.11 -3.05
N ASP A 176 0.69 -14.29 -2.55
CA ASP A 176 2.15 -14.50 -2.63
C ASP A 176 2.70 -14.72 -4.06
N SER A 177 1.98 -14.27 -5.08
CA SER A 177 2.43 -14.36 -6.46
C SER A 177 3.66 -13.48 -6.72
N VAL A 178 4.47 -13.85 -7.72
CA VAL A 178 5.59 -13.01 -8.17
C VAL A 178 5.02 -11.72 -8.78
N PRO A 179 5.51 -10.53 -8.38
CA PRO A 179 5.07 -9.27 -8.96
C PRO A 179 5.24 -9.26 -10.49
N PHE A 180 4.24 -8.75 -11.21
CA PHE A 180 4.19 -8.73 -12.69
C PHE A 180 4.21 -10.12 -13.35
N ALA A 181 3.97 -11.20 -12.61
CA ALA A 181 3.63 -12.47 -13.23
C ALA A 181 2.19 -12.41 -13.75
N PRO A 182 1.90 -13.05 -14.91
CA PRO A 182 0.52 -13.23 -15.34
C PRO A 182 -0.31 -13.86 -14.22
N PRO A 183 -1.60 -13.48 -14.07
CA PRO A 183 -2.43 -14.04 -13.01
C PRO A 183 -2.52 -15.57 -13.18
N SER A 184 -2.34 -16.32 -12.09
CA SER A 184 -2.46 -17.77 -12.07
C SER A 184 -3.93 -18.21 -11.98
N GLN A 185 -4.79 -17.31 -11.53
CA GLN A 185 -6.22 -17.52 -11.36
C GLN A 185 -7.00 -16.36 -11.96
N VAL A 186 -8.02 -16.69 -12.76
CA VAL A 186 -9.04 -15.72 -13.16
C VAL A 186 -10.07 -15.58 -12.02
N PRO A 187 -10.69 -14.42 -11.83
CA PRO A 187 -11.62 -14.21 -10.71
C PRO A 187 -12.75 -15.23 -10.61
N GLY A 188 -13.22 -15.77 -11.73
CA GLY A 188 -14.29 -16.79 -11.79
C GLY A 188 -15.68 -16.24 -11.48
N SER A 189 -15.79 -14.98 -11.11
CA SER A 189 -17.01 -14.23 -10.86
C SER A 189 -16.83 -12.81 -11.40
N PRO A 190 -17.87 -12.17 -11.95
CA PRO A 190 -17.79 -10.76 -12.35
C PRO A 190 -17.72 -9.81 -11.17
N THR A 191 -18.06 -10.28 -9.96
CA THR A 191 -18.05 -9.44 -8.75
C THR A 191 -17.34 -10.17 -7.62
N CYS A 192 -16.38 -9.49 -7.01
CA CYS A 192 -15.68 -9.92 -5.80
C CYS A 192 -16.13 -9.08 -4.61
N ARG A 193 -16.01 -9.65 -3.42
CA ARG A 193 -16.19 -8.93 -2.17
C ARG A 193 -14.83 -8.72 -1.51
N VAL A 194 -14.44 -7.46 -1.34
CA VAL A 194 -13.25 -7.07 -0.57
C VAL A 194 -13.72 -6.69 0.83
N ARG A 195 -13.24 -7.41 1.85
CA ARG A 195 -13.59 -7.17 3.24
C ARG A 195 -12.40 -6.56 3.99
N VAL A 196 -12.67 -5.47 4.69
CA VAL A 196 -11.72 -4.75 5.55
C VAL A 196 -12.19 -4.91 6.98
N ALA A 197 -11.36 -5.46 7.86
CA ALA A 197 -11.68 -5.76 9.24
C ALA A 197 -10.65 -5.14 10.19
N TRP A 198 -11.14 -4.57 11.30
CA TRP A 198 -10.32 -3.96 12.36
C TRP A 198 -10.66 -4.45 13.76
N ALA A 199 -11.43 -5.53 13.87
CA ALA A 199 -11.78 -6.15 15.13
C ALA A 199 -10.55 -6.46 16.00
N GLY A 200 -10.65 -6.15 17.30
CA GLY A 200 -9.57 -6.36 18.26
C GLY A 200 -8.51 -5.24 18.29
N LEU A 201 -8.66 -4.19 17.51
CA LEU A 201 -7.84 -2.98 17.66
C LEU A 201 -8.38 -2.13 18.84
N SER A 202 -7.45 -1.53 19.58
CA SER A 202 -7.81 -0.58 20.66
C SER A 202 -7.93 0.82 20.06
N LEU A 203 -9.17 1.26 19.79
CA LEU A 203 -9.45 2.52 19.09
C LEU A 203 -10.32 3.43 19.96
N ASP A 204 -10.02 4.72 19.93
CA ASP A 204 -10.87 5.76 20.52
C ASP A 204 -11.84 6.29 19.45
N TYR A 205 -13.15 6.15 19.69
CA TYR A 205 -14.18 6.64 18.77
C TYR A 205 -14.41 8.15 18.96
N PRO A 206 -14.78 8.91 17.90
CA PRO A 206 -15.12 8.45 16.57
C PRO A 206 -13.92 7.92 15.78
N VAL A 207 -14.17 7.01 14.83
CA VAL A 207 -13.16 6.49 13.92
C VAL A 207 -13.50 6.76 12.45
N LEU A 208 -12.47 6.81 11.62
CA LEU A 208 -12.58 6.92 10.16
C LEU A 208 -11.87 5.72 9.52
N VAL A 209 -12.61 4.89 8.81
CA VAL A 209 -12.08 3.74 8.03
C VAL A 209 -11.80 4.21 6.62
N ASP A 210 -10.58 3.98 6.11
CA ASP A 210 -10.13 4.46 4.81
C ASP A 210 -9.58 3.33 3.94
N PRO A 211 -10.34 2.73 3.05
CA PRO A 211 -9.84 2.08 1.85
C PRO A 211 -9.69 3.10 0.72
N ASN A 212 -8.48 3.23 0.19
CA ASN A 212 -8.17 4.14 -0.91
C ASN A 212 -8.01 3.34 -2.21
N TRP A 213 -8.83 3.64 -3.23
CA TRP A 213 -8.82 2.98 -4.54
C TRP A 213 -8.05 3.86 -5.53
N THR A 214 -6.92 3.37 -6.04
CA THR A 214 -6.00 4.20 -6.84
C THR A 214 -5.51 3.47 -8.08
N THR A 215 -4.97 4.24 -9.03
CA THR A 215 -4.11 3.69 -10.09
C THR A 215 -2.74 3.30 -9.53
N THR A 216 -2.12 2.31 -10.14
CA THR A 216 -0.76 1.87 -9.78
C THR A 216 0.33 2.63 -10.55
N SER A 217 -0.02 3.43 -11.54
CA SER A 217 0.95 4.14 -12.36
C SER A 217 1.75 5.14 -11.51
N ASN A 218 3.07 4.97 -11.49
CA ASN A 218 4.07 5.86 -10.90
C ASN A 218 4.11 6.01 -9.37
N ASN A 219 3.25 5.36 -8.60
CA ASN A 219 3.24 5.51 -7.15
C ASN A 219 3.49 4.18 -6.43
N MET A 220 4.31 4.24 -5.38
CA MET A 220 4.42 3.17 -4.40
C MET A 220 3.17 3.12 -3.53
N SER A 221 2.82 1.94 -3.01
CA SER A 221 1.70 1.74 -2.08
C SER A 221 1.91 2.40 -0.72
N ALA A 222 3.13 2.81 -0.39
CA ALA A 222 3.46 3.54 0.83
C ALA A 222 4.52 4.59 0.57
N ALA A 223 4.29 5.83 1.04
CA ALA A 223 5.31 6.86 1.07
C ALA A 223 6.45 6.44 2.01
N ARG A 224 7.69 6.60 1.56
CA ARG A 224 8.87 6.15 2.33
C ARG A 224 10.08 7.04 2.14
N VAL A 225 10.86 7.20 3.21
CA VAL A 225 12.20 7.78 3.20
C VAL A 225 13.22 6.72 3.62
N GLU A 226 14.47 6.86 3.18
CA GLU A 226 15.57 5.92 3.51
C GLU A 226 15.29 4.43 3.16
N PRO A 227 14.58 4.13 2.04
CA PRO A 227 14.53 2.78 1.52
C PRO A 227 15.84 2.43 0.83
N THR A 228 16.01 1.16 0.46
CA THR A 228 16.97 0.77 -0.58
C THR A 228 16.24 0.52 -1.90
N ALA A 229 16.93 0.82 -3.01
CA ALA A 229 16.47 0.53 -4.35
C ALA A 229 17.56 -0.27 -5.09
N THR A 230 17.23 -1.48 -5.54
CA THR A 230 18.19 -2.41 -6.14
C THR A 230 17.72 -2.79 -7.55
N ALA A 231 18.55 -2.50 -8.56
CA ALA A 231 18.28 -2.92 -9.93
C ALA A 231 18.46 -4.43 -10.08
N LEU A 232 17.47 -5.11 -10.64
CA LEU A 232 17.46 -6.53 -10.94
C LEU A 232 17.96 -6.82 -12.36
N ALA A 233 18.36 -8.07 -12.62
CA ALA A 233 18.80 -8.50 -13.96
C ALA A 233 17.69 -8.35 -15.02
N SER A 234 16.43 -8.40 -14.61
CA SER A 234 15.28 -8.16 -15.49
C SER A 234 15.10 -6.70 -15.92
N GLY A 235 15.89 -5.76 -15.39
CA GLY A 235 15.71 -4.32 -15.57
C GLY A 235 14.71 -3.69 -14.58
N LYS A 236 13.98 -4.48 -13.82
CA LYS A 236 13.09 -3.99 -12.76
C LYS A 236 13.89 -3.49 -11.55
N VAL A 237 13.26 -2.68 -10.68
CA VAL A 237 13.90 -2.15 -9.48
C VAL A 237 13.14 -2.60 -8.23
N LEU A 238 13.82 -3.32 -7.34
CA LEU A 238 13.28 -3.73 -6.04
C LEU A 238 13.49 -2.61 -5.02
N VAL A 239 12.39 -2.12 -4.43
CA VAL A 239 12.40 -1.10 -3.37
C VAL A 239 12.01 -1.75 -2.04
N VAL A 240 12.86 -1.60 -1.04
CA VAL A 240 12.74 -2.33 0.24
C VAL A 240 12.77 -1.39 1.43
N GLY A 241 11.82 -1.55 2.34
CA GLY A 241 11.81 -0.88 3.64
C GLY A 241 11.71 0.63 3.59
N GLY A 242 12.40 1.27 4.52
CA GLY A 242 12.37 2.72 4.75
C GLY A 242 11.47 3.10 5.91
N TYR A 243 11.19 4.39 6.05
CA TYR A 243 10.28 4.98 7.04
C TYR A 243 9.07 5.61 6.37
N SER A 244 7.88 5.42 6.94
CA SER A 244 6.69 6.24 6.66
C SER A 244 6.31 7.02 7.93
N GLY A 245 6.48 8.33 7.89
CA GLY A 245 6.34 9.16 9.09
C GLY A 245 7.34 8.76 10.18
N THR A 246 6.90 8.09 11.24
CA THR A 246 7.75 7.61 12.35
C THR A 246 7.87 6.09 12.41
N THR A 247 7.27 5.36 11.44
CA THR A 247 7.16 3.90 11.46
C THR A 247 8.10 3.28 10.44
N PRO A 248 9.02 2.38 10.85
CA PRO A 248 9.81 1.61 9.90
C PRO A 248 8.92 0.65 9.13
N LEU A 249 9.23 0.46 7.85
CA LEU A 249 8.46 -0.38 6.94
C LEU A 249 9.15 -1.74 6.75
N ASN A 250 8.36 -2.80 6.60
CA ASN A 250 8.79 -4.10 6.11
C ASN A 250 8.24 -4.40 4.70
N SER A 251 7.57 -3.45 4.08
CA SER A 251 7.02 -3.62 2.74
C SER A 251 8.09 -3.59 1.67
N THR A 252 7.87 -4.38 0.63
CA THR A 252 8.70 -4.50 -0.57
C THR A 252 7.84 -4.21 -1.79
N GLU A 253 8.37 -3.44 -2.73
CA GLU A 253 7.70 -3.15 -3.99
C GLU A 253 8.67 -3.31 -5.16
N LEU A 254 8.15 -3.75 -6.29
CA LEU A 254 8.91 -3.91 -7.52
C LEU A 254 8.41 -2.90 -8.56
N PHE A 255 9.30 -2.04 -9.04
CA PHE A 255 9.03 -1.14 -10.13
C PHE A 255 9.40 -1.79 -11.46
N ASP A 256 8.49 -1.72 -12.44
CA ASP A 256 8.74 -2.13 -13.83
C ASP A 256 8.83 -0.90 -14.72
N PRO A 257 10.02 -0.57 -15.26
CA PRO A 257 10.20 0.59 -16.12
C PRO A 257 9.47 0.46 -17.48
N THR A 258 9.14 -0.77 -17.90
CA THR A 258 8.43 -0.99 -19.16
C THR A 258 6.96 -0.54 -19.08
N THR A 259 6.34 -0.80 -17.96
CA THR A 259 4.94 -0.44 -17.70
C THR A 259 4.79 0.83 -16.87
N ASN A 260 5.93 1.34 -16.35
CA ASN A 260 5.99 2.49 -15.46
C ASN A 260 5.09 2.33 -14.22
N ALA A 261 5.03 1.13 -13.67
CA ALA A 261 4.15 0.77 -12.56
C ALA A 261 4.91 0.10 -11.41
N PHE A 262 4.38 0.22 -10.18
CA PHE A 262 4.81 -0.54 -9.03
C PHE A 262 3.86 -1.70 -8.76
N ALA A 263 4.42 -2.86 -8.44
CA ALA A 263 3.68 -4.01 -7.92
C ALA A 263 4.17 -4.35 -6.51
N VAL A 264 3.23 -4.69 -5.63
CA VAL A 264 3.58 -5.11 -4.27
C VAL A 264 4.24 -6.47 -4.30
N ALA A 265 5.38 -6.59 -3.64
CA ALA A 265 6.08 -7.86 -3.41
C ALA A 265 5.89 -8.30 -1.96
N LYS A 266 6.26 -9.55 -1.67
CA LYS A 266 6.13 -10.09 -0.31
C LYS A 266 6.94 -9.26 0.69
N PRO A 267 6.37 -8.90 1.84
CA PRO A 267 7.08 -8.16 2.87
C PRO A 267 8.14 -9.05 3.55
N PHE A 268 9.23 -8.43 4.02
CA PHE A 268 10.22 -9.08 4.85
C PHE A 268 9.85 -9.04 6.34
N VAL A 269 10.62 -9.75 7.19
CA VAL A 269 10.20 -9.98 8.58
C VAL A 269 10.39 -8.75 9.46
N THR A 270 11.60 -8.16 9.44
CA THR A 270 11.95 -7.09 10.38
C THR A 270 11.93 -5.72 9.70
N ALA A 271 10.89 -4.94 9.94
CA ALA A 271 10.78 -3.57 9.44
C ALA A 271 12.06 -2.75 9.72
N ARG A 272 12.61 -2.09 8.71
CA ARG A 272 13.88 -1.36 8.81
C ARG A 272 14.05 -0.22 7.82
N SER A 273 14.85 0.75 8.22
CA SER A 273 15.40 1.81 7.36
C SER A 273 16.91 1.92 7.53
N ASN A 274 17.59 2.78 6.76
CA ASN A 274 19.05 2.97 6.84
C ASN A 274 19.85 1.66 6.76
N HIS A 275 19.25 0.61 6.21
CA HIS A 275 19.89 -0.64 5.88
C HIS A 275 20.59 -0.53 4.52
N THR A 276 21.41 -1.50 4.20
CA THR A 276 22.00 -1.62 2.86
C THR A 276 21.43 -2.83 2.13
N ALA A 277 21.44 -2.78 0.79
CA ALA A 277 21.00 -3.87 -0.06
C ALA A 277 22.01 -4.11 -1.18
N SER A 278 22.20 -5.38 -1.53
CA SER A 278 23.04 -5.80 -2.66
C SER A 278 22.44 -7.00 -3.38
N ARG A 279 22.57 -6.99 -4.71
CA ARG A 279 22.13 -8.08 -5.57
C ARG A 279 23.30 -9.04 -5.83
N THR A 280 23.02 -10.34 -5.76
CA THR A 280 23.93 -11.42 -6.12
C THR A 280 23.26 -12.39 -7.09
N GLY A 281 24.03 -13.14 -7.84
CA GLY A 281 23.52 -14.12 -8.79
C GLY A 281 22.80 -13.50 -10.01
N SER A 282 22.19 -14.36 -10.81
CA SER A 282 21.39 -13.99 -11.98
C SER A 282 20.41 -15.10 -12.34
N GLY A 283 19.37 -14.77 -13.10
CA GLY A 283 18.33 -15.73 -13.48
C GLY A 283 17.66 -16.37 -12.27
N ALA A 284 17.53 -17.70 -12.25
CA ALA A 284 16.92 -18.44 -11.15
C ALA A 284 17.69 -18.36 -9.81
N SER A 285 18.96 -17.94 -9.84
CA SER A 285 19.77 -17.77 -8.64
C SER A 285 19.85 -16.32 -8.15
N GLU A 286 19.11 -15.40 -8.76
CA GLU A 286 19.15 -13.98 -8.41
C GLU A 286 18.56 -13.73 -7.02
N LYS A 287 19.34 -13.11 -6.15
CA LYS A 287 18.98 -12.76 -4.77
C LYS A 287 19.24 -11.28 -4.51
N VAL A 288 18.48 -10.71 -3.60
CA VAL A 288 18.79 -9.40 -3.01
C VAL A 288 18.92 -9.58 -1.50
N THR A 289 20.10 -9.24 -1.00
CA THR A 289 20.42 -9.30 0.42
C THR A 289 20.28 -7.93 1.05
N ILE A 290 19.55 -7.84 2.16
CA ILE A 290 19.50 -6.63 3.00
C ILE A 290 20.18 -6.92 4.34
N ALA A 291 20.92 -5.93 4.87
CA ALA A 291 21.66 -6.09 6.12
C ALA A 291 21.54 -4.86 7.03
N GLY A 292 21.43 -5.10 8.32
CA GLY A 292 21.44 -4.08 9.37
C GLY A 292 20.29 -3.08 9.27
N GLY A 293 20.59 -1.84 9.63
CA GLY A 293 19.64 -0.73 9.62
C GLY A 293 19.06 -0.42 10.98
N LEU A 294 18.01 0.38 10.99
CA LEU A 294 17.28 0.83 12.16
C LEU A 294 15.84 0.27 12.14
N THR A 295 15.40 -0.23 13.29
CA THR A 295 14.00 -0.53 13.57
C THR A 295 13.54 0.18 14.83
N LYS A 296 12.30 -0.04 15.26
CA LYS A 296 11.76 0.46 16.52
C LYS A 296 11.19 -0.65 17.40
N THR A 297 11.41 -0.53 18.70
CA THR A 297 10.68 -1.28 19.73
C THR A 297 10.00 -0.24 20.62
N GLY A 298 8.68 -0.11 20.47
CA GLY A 298 7.94 1.03 21.02
C GLY A 298 8.45 2.36 20.43
N THR A 299 8.90 3.27 21.26
CA THR A 299 9.50 4.57 20.84
C THR A 299 11.01 4.53 20.66
N THR A 300 11.68 3.41 21.00
CA THR A 300 13.15 3.30 21.01
C THR A 300 13.68 2.81 19.66
N ASN A 301 14.65 3.52 19.09
CA ASN A 301 15.39 3.08 17.91
C ASN A 301 16.35 1.95 18.29
N VAL A 302 16.32 0.88 17.53
CA VAL A 302 17.18 -0.31 17.69
C VAL A 302 18.02 -0.51 16.45
N VAL A 303 19.33 -0.62 16.62
CA VAL A 303 20.27 -0.92 15.52
C VAL A 303 20.32 -2.43 15.30
N LEU A 304 20.14 -2.83 14.06
CA LEU A 304 20.06 -4.25 13.66
C LEU A 304 21.42 -4.79 13.22
N LYS A 305 21.63 -6.09 13.46
CA LYS A 305 22.67 -6.91 12.81
C LYS A 305 22.07 -7.96 11.88
N SER A 306 20.74 -8.11 11.91
CA SER A 306 20.05 -9.13 11.15
C SER A 306 20.14 -8.89 9.66
N VAL A 307 20.18 -10.00 8.93
CA VAL A 307 20.25 -10.07 7.48
C VAL A 307 19.06 -10.85 6.97
N GLU A 308 18.45 -10.37 5.90
CA GLU A 308 17.38 -11.08 5.20
C GLU A 308 17.68 -11.12 3.70
N VAL A 309 17.28 -12.20 3.05
CA VAL A 309 17.59 -12.49 1.64
C VAL A 309 16.28 -12.68 0.87
N TYR A 310 16.09 -11.88 -0.15
CA TYR A 310 14.97 -11.97 -1.09
C TYR A 310 15.35 -12.86 -2.27
N ASP A 311 14.53 -13.87 -2.51
CA ASP A 311 14.59 -14.67 -3.74
C ASP A 311 13.69 -14.02 -4.80
N VAL A 312 14.31 -13.52 -5.87
CA VAL A 312 13.61 -12.81 -6.94
C VAL A 312 12.64 -13.73 -7.70
N THR A 313 13.01 -15.02 -7.85
CA THR A 313 12.23 -15.99 -8.62
C THR A 313 10.96 -16.43 -7.89
N THR A 314 11.05 -16.63 -6.58
CA THR A 314 9.96 -17.17 -5.76
C THR A 314 9.19 -16.09 -5.00
N ASN A 315 9.64 -14.82 -5.05
CA ASN A 315 9.07 -13.72 -4.25
C ASN A 315 9.01 -14.06 -2.76
N THR A 316 10.10 -14.60 -2.21
CA THR A 316 10.15 -14.99 -0.79
C THR A 316 11.35 -14.39 -0.09
N TRP A 317 11.17 -14.09 1.20
CA TRP A 317 12.25 -13.66 2.10
C TRP A 317 12.66 -14.81 3.02
N THR A 318 13.95 -14.95 3.24
CA THR A 318 14.53 -15.89 4.19
C THR A 318 15.54 -15.18 5.09
N ALA A 319 15.68 -15.65 6.32
CA ALA A 319 16.71 -15.14 7.21
C ALA A 319 18.10 -15.51 6.67
N GLY A 320 19.00 -14.53 6.65
CA GLY A 320 20.44 -14.74 6.43
C GLY A 320 21.19 -14.95 7.74
N VAL A 321 22.51 -15.13 7.64
CA VAL A 321 23.37 -15.14 8.82
C VAL A 321 23.58 -13.71 9.31
N ASP A 322 23.34 -13.46 10.58
CA ASP A 322 23.51 -12.15 11.20
C ASP A 322 24.98 -11.67 11.06
N MET A 323 25.14 -10.37 10.91
CA MET A 323 26.46 -9.73 11.06
C MET A 323 26.99 -9.91 12.48
N ALA A 324 28.30 -9.85 12.67
CA ALA A 324 28.90 -9.87 14.00
C ALA A 324 28.55 -8.64 14.81
N ALA A 325 28.52 -7.46 14.15
CA ALA A 325 28.15 -6.18 14.78
C ALA A 325 26.83 -5.64 14.28
N THR A 326 26.06 -4.99 15.18
CA THR A 326 24.95 -4.12 14.79
C THR A 326 25.48 -2.95 13.98
N ARG A 327 24.77 -2.56 12.88
CA ARG A 327 25.17 -1.38 12.10
C ARG A 327 24.02 -0.79 11.27
N TYR A 328 24.03 0.57 11.16
CA TYR A 328 23.18 1.30 10.22
C TYR A 328 23.99 2.40 9.52
N GLY A 329 23.53 2.85 8.35
CA GLY A 329 24.26 3.85 7.56
C GLY A 329 25.66 3.37 7.12
N HIS A 330 25.84 2.06 7.03
CA HIS A 330 27.06 1.41 6.55
C HIS A 330 27.06 1.27 5.02
N ALA A 331 28.19 0.92 4.43
CA ALA A 331 28.30 0.60 3.01
C ALA A 331 28.24 -0.92 2.79
N MET A 332 27.74 -1.32 1.61
CA MET A 332 27.69 -2.71 1.16
C MET A 332 28.09 -2.80 -0.31
N ALA A 333 28.91 -3.77 -0.65
CA ALA A 333 29.33 -4.05 -2.02
C ALA A 333 29.48 -5.55 -2.24
N VAL A 334 29.29 -5.99 -3.49
CA VAL A 334 29.45 -7.39 -3.90
C VAL A 334 30.78 -7.57 -4.62
N TYR A 335 31.52 -8.62 -4.29
CA TYR A 335 32.66 -9.09 -5.06
C TYR A 335 32.15 -9.90 -6.26
N PRO A 336 32.33 -9.43 -7.50
CA PRO A 336 31.74 -10.10 -8.65
C PRO A 336 32.35 -11.47 -8.95
N GLN A 337 33.55 -11.77 -8.43
CA GLN A 337 34.25 -13.03 -8.68
C GLN A 337 33.65 -14.22 -7.92
N ASN A 338 33.05 -14.00 -6.76
CA ASN A 338 32.56 -15.05 -5.87
C ASN A 338 31.24 -14.75 -5.16
N ASN A 339 30.55 -13.69 -5.56
CA ASN A 339 29.30 -13.21 -4.97
C ASN A 339 29.39 -12.94 -3.44
N GLN A 340 30.59 -12.79 -2.89
CA GLN A 340 30.74 -12.36 -1.51
C GLN A 340 30.31 -10.91 -1.34
N ILE A 341 29.67 -10.62 -0.22
CA ILE A 341 29.21 -9.30 0.15
C ILE A 341 30.15 -8.72 1.22
N LEU A 342 30.73 -7.56 0.95
CA LEU A 342 31.45 -6.77 1.94
C LEU A 342 30.51 -5.78 2.58
N VAL A 343 30.53 -5.70 3.91
CA VAL A 343 29.86 -4.68 4.71
C VAL A 343 30.91 -3.90 5.47
N SER A 344 30.83 -2.56 5.44
CA SER A 344 31.89 -1.70 6.00
C SER A 344 31.34 -0.48 6.72
N GLY A 345 31.88 -0.17 7.87
CA GLY A 345 31.62 1.06 8.62
C GLY A 345 30.21 1.16 9.22
N GLY A 346 29.67 2.37 9.27
CA GLY A 346 28.36 2.69 9.84
C GLY A 346 28.42 2.97 11.34
N PHE A 347 27.24 3.07 11.96
CA PHE A 347 27.07 3.26 13.40
C PHE A 347 26.67 1.95 14.08
N GLY A 348 27.37 1.55 15.14
CA GLY A 348 27.09 0.34 15.91
C GLY A 348 25.99 0.50 16.95
N ALA A 349 25.69 1.74 17.35
CA ALA A 349 24.58 2.11 18.22
C ALA A 349 23.94 3.40 17.72
N TYR A 350 22.68 3.64 18.08
CA TYR A 350 21.95 4.82 17.61
C TYR A 350 22.61 6.11 18.09
N ASN A 351 22.99 6.97 17.12
CA ASN A 351 23.67 8.26 17.32
C ASN A 351 24.95 8.19 18.20
N SER A 352 25.69 7.09 18.16
CA SER A 352 26.79 6.85 19.09
C SER A 352 28.07 6.39 18.38
N THR A 353 28.34 5.10 18.38
CA THR A 353 29.67 4.55 18.02
C THR A 353 29.81 4.39 16.51
N VAL A 354 30.79 5.09 15.90
CA VAL A 354 31.19 4.87 14.50
C VAL A 354 32.11 3.63 14.43
N LEU A 355 31.83 2.76 13.46
CA LEU A 355 32.57 1.53 13.26
C LEU A 355 33.63 1.70 12.17
N ALA A 356 34.85 1.23 12.43
CA ALA A 356 35.90 1.06 11.43
C ALA A 356 35.96 -0.38 10.88
N SER A 357 35.17 -1.28 11.47
CA SER A 357 35.20 -2.73 11.12
C SER A 357 34.52 -3.01 9.80
N THR A 358 35.01 -4.06 9.14
CA THR A 358 34.40 -4.66 7.95
C THR A 358 34.03 -6.11 8.23
N GLU A 359 33.03 -6.60 7.54
CA GLU A 359 32.59 -7.99 7.58
C GLU A 359 32.34 -8.48 6.15
N THR A 360 32.59 -9.75 5.90
CA THR A 360 32.24 -10.38 4.63
C THR A 360 31.19 -11.45 4.86
N LEU A 361 30.20 -11.42 3.99
CA LEU A 361 29.08 -12.36 4.00
C LEU A 361 29.18 -13.17 2.70
N ALA A 362 29.32 -14.52 2.80
CA ALA A 362 29.39 -15.40 1.64
C ALA A 362 28.00 -15.97 1.29
N ASP A 363 27.75 -16.26 0.03
CA ASP A 363 26.55 -16.97 -0.42
C ASP A 363 26.95 -18.41 -0.83
N PRO A 364 26.38 -19.50 -0.26
CA PRO A 364 25.56 -19.49 0.96
C PRO A 364 26.41 -19.16 2.19
N TRP A 365 25.90 -18.31 3.00
CA TRP A 365 26.44 -17.69 4.21
C TRP A 365 27.43 -18.56 4.99
N THR A 366 28.72 -18.47 4.68
CA THR A 366 29.80 -18.95 5.55
C THR A 366 30.53 -17.73 6.10
N PRO A 367 30.54 -17.51 7.43
CA PRO A 367 31.39 -16.46 8.01
C PRO A 367 32.85 -16.76 7.64
N LEU A 368 33.49 -15.84 6.95
CA LEU A 368 34.93 -15.90 6.81
C LEU A 368 35.57 -15.60 8.18
N ARG A 369 36.41 -16.48 8.61
CA ARG A 369 37.22 -16.35 9.86
C ARG A 369 38.29 -15.28 9.71
#